data_c569138219a0111242f065b0e9c17b88
#
_entry.id   c569138219a0111242f065b0e9c17b88
#
_cell.length_a   1.000
_cell.length_b   1.000
_cell.length_c   1.000
_cell.angle_alpha   90.00
_cell.angle_beta   90.00
_cell.angle_gamma   90.00
#
_symmetry.space_group_name_H-M   'P 1'
#
loop_
_entity.id
_entity.type
_entity.pdbx_description
1 polymer ?
#
loop_
_entity_poly.entity_id
_entity_poly.type
_entity_poly.pdbx_seq_one_letter_code
_entity_poly.pdbx_strand_id
1 'polypeptide(L)'
;MLDGWNDQKGRTLVNFLFSCPKGTMFIKSIDASAQIKDARTLCDLLDVFILEVGEQNVVPVIRDNATNYVAIGRMLMDRHPTLFWTPCAAHCIDLMLEDVGKIPFVKDIVDSSKSITNLYIIIHLF
;
A
#
# COMPACT_ATOMS: atom_id res chain seq x y z
N MET A 1 -6.53 -4.28 -5.75
CA MET A 1 -5.47 -3.48 -5.10
C MET A 1 -5.88 -3.19 -3.67
N LEU A 2 -4.94 -3.26 -2.76
CA LEU A 2 -5.16 -2.90 -1.37
C LEU A 2 -4.20 -1.77 -0.99
N ASP A 3 -4.73 -0.80 -0.27
CA ASP A 3 -3.99 0.33 0.25
C ASP A 3 -4.24 0.46 1.75
N GLY A 4 -3.18 0.44 2.54
CA GLY A 4 -3.25 0.50 4.00
C GLY A 4 -2.65 1.79 4.52
N TRP A 5 -3.36 2.47 5.43
CA TRP A 5 -2.86 3.69 6.07
C TRP A 5 -3.32 3.80 7.52
N ASN A 6 -2.60 4.56 8.31
CA ASN A 6 -2.96 4.84 9.70
C ASN A 6 -3.61 6.22 9.80
N ASP A 7 -4.77 6.28 10.44
CA ASP A 7 -5.41 7.55 10.71
C ASP A 7 -4.80 8.27 11.94
N GLN A 8 -5.21 9.52 12.16
CA GLN A 8 -4.73 10.32 13.29
C GLN A 8 -5.12 9.73 14.66
N LYS A 9 -6.07 8.80 14.71
CA LYS A 9 -6.49 8.09 15.93
C LYS A 9 -5.74 6.78 16.14
N GLY A 10 -4.76 6.47 15.30
CA GLY A 10 -3.96 5.25 15.37
C GLY A 10 -4.68 4.01 14.86
N ARG A 11 -5.79 4.15 14.12
CA ARG A 11 -6.46 3.03 13.47
C ARG A 11 -5.79 2.70 12.16
N THR A 12 -5.57 1.43 11.92
CA THR A 12 -5.08 0.94 10.64
C THR A 12 -6.26 0.62 9.73
N LEU A 13 -6.44 1.43 8.69
CA LEU A 13 -7.50 1.24 7.70
C LEU A 13 -6.93 0.56 6.46
N VAL A 14 -7.64 -0.42 5.94
CA VAL A 14 -7.32 -1.09 4.67
C VAL A 14 -8.42 -0.80 3.67
N ASN A 15 -8.04 -0.13 2.60
CA ASN A 15 -8.90 0.19 1.48
C ASN A 15 -8.82 -0.93 0.43
N PHE A 16 -9.99 -1.37 -0.02
CA PHE A 16 -10.14 -2.33 -1.10
C PHE A 16 -10.55 -1.59 -2.37
N LEU A 17 -9.73 -1.68 -3.39
CA LEU A 17 -9.96 -1.06 -4.69
C LEU A 17 -9.94 -2.14 -5.77
N PHE A 18 -10.88 -2.06 -6.68
CA PHE A 18 -10.92 -2.85 -7.90
C PHE A 18 -10.49 -1.99 -9.08
N SER A 19 -9.50 -2.46 -9.83
CA SER A 19 -8.99 -1.74 -11.01
C SER A 19 -9.15 -2.59 -12.25
N CYS A 20 -9.67 -2.01 -13.31
CA CYS A 20 -9.81 -2.62 -14.62
C CYS A 20 -9.47 -1.58 -15.71
N PRO A 21 -9.39 -1.98 -17.00
CA PRO A 21 -9.08 -1.03 -18.09
C PRO A 21 -10.04 0.17 -18.21
N LYS A 22 -11.23 0.07 -17.62
CA LYS A 22 -12.23 1.17 -17.62
C LYS A 22 -12.03 2.15 -16.46
N GLY A 23 -11.19 1.84 -15.49
CA GLY A 23 -10.92 2.69 -14.33
C GLY A 23 -10.76 1.92 -13.03
N THR A 24 -10.60 2.67 -11.95
CA THR A 24 -10.47 2.13 -10.58
C THR A 24 -11.67 2.51 -9.77
N MET A 25 -12.23 1.56 -9.04
CA MET A 25 -13.39 1.72 -8.16
C MET A 25 -12.99 1.39 -6.73
N PHE A 26 -13.34 2.26 -5.80
CA PHE A 26 -13.30 1.99 -4.37
C PHE A 26 -14.48 1.08 -4.00
N ILE A 27 -14.21 0.01 -3.27
CA ILE A 27 -15.24 -0.95 -2.85
C ILE A 27 -15.61 -0.74 -1.39
N LYS A 28 -14.62 -0.87 -0.49
CA LYS A 28 -14.82 -0.72 0.94
C LYS A 28 -13.53 -0.38 1.68
N SER A 29 -13.67 0.15 2.88
CA SER A 29 -12.59 0.31 3.85
C SER A 29 -12.90 -0.52 5.09
N ILE A 30 -11.90 -1.16 5.64
CA ILE A 30 -12.02 -1.99 6.84
C ILE A 30 -11.03 -1.50 7.89
N ASP A 31 -11.51 -1.35 9.12
CA ASP A 31 -10.64 -1.12 10.28
C ASP A 31 -9.95 -2.45 10.64
N ALA A 32 -8.68 -2.53 10.33
CA ALA A 32 -7.87 -3.71 10.53
C ALA A 32 -6.94 -3.59 11.76
N SER A 33 -7.15 -2.60 12.62
CA SER A 33 -6.33 -2.32 13.81
C SER A 33 -6.16 -3.52 14.73
N ALA A 34 -7.21 -4.35 14.85
CA ALA A 34 -7.19 -5.56 15.66
C ALA A 34 -6.74 -6.81 14.89
N GLN A 35 -6.83 -6.81 13.57
CA GLN A 35 -6.73 -7.99 12.70
C GLN A 35 -5.40 -8.12 11.96
N ILE A 36 -4.67 -7.02 11.74
CA ILE A 36 -3.41 -7.02 10.97
C ILE A 36 -2.28 -7.80 11.65
N LYS A 37 -2.43 -8.19 12.89
CA LYS A 37 -1.40 -8.94 13.62
C LYS A 37 -1.24 -10.40 13.14
N ASP A 38 -2.22 -10.93 12.39
CA ASP A 38 -2.16 -12.30 11.89
C ASP A 38 -2.34 -12.36 10.37
N ALA A 39 -1.31 -12.92 9.70
CA ALA A 39 -1.31 -13.11 8.25
C ALA A 39 -2.49 -13.98 7.77
N ARG A 40 -2.95 -14.94 8.56
CA ARG A 40 -4.07 -15.81 8.22
C ARG A 40 -5.38 -15.04 8.17
N THR A 41 -5.66 -14.24 9.19
CA THR A 41 -6.89 -13.44 9.25
C THR A 41 -6.98 -12.47 8.05
N LEU A 42 -5.85 -11.88 7.64
CA LEU A 42 -5.85 -11.01 6.48
C LEU A 42 -5.99 -11.80 5.17
N CYS A 43 -5.43 -13.00 5.08
CA CYS A 43 -5.62 -13.90 3.96
C CYS A 43 -7.09 -14.30 3.81
N ASP A 44 -7.75 -14.69 4.91
CA ASP A 44 -9.17 -15.07 4.92
C ASP A 44 -10.08 -13.89 4.53
N LEU A 45 -9.75 -12.68 4.96
CA LEU A 45 -10.44 -11.46 4.55
C LEU A 45 -10.31 -11.21 3.05
N LEU A 46 -9.13 -11.45 2.49
CA LEU A 46 -8.88 -11.33 1.06
C LEU A 46 -9.61 -12.40 0.25
N ASP A 47 -9.66 -13.64 0.76
CA ASP A 47 -10.44 -14.71 0.15
C ASP A 47 -11.92 -14.33 0.00
N VAL A 48 -12.52 -13.85 1.08
CA VAL A 48 -13.93 -13.39 1.05
C VAL A 48 -14.10 -12.29 -0.01
N PHE A 49 -13.16 -11.36 -0.09
CA PHE A 49 -13.24 -10.29 -1.08
C PHE A 49 -13.05 -10.77 -2.52
N ILE A 50 -12.13 -11.71 -2.76
CA ILE A 50 -11.92 -12.32 -4.08
C ILE A 50 -13.18 -13.07 -4.53
N LEU A 51 -13.81 -13.81 -3.62
CA LEU A 51 -15.07 -14.51 -3.91
C LEU A 51 -16.24 -13.54 -4.18
N GLU A 52 -16.30 -12.41 -3.46
CA GLU A 52 -17.31 -11.36 -3.65
C GLU A 52 -17.20 -10.72 -5.04
N VAL A 53 -15.98 -10.49 -5.53
CA VAL A 53 -15.70 -9.94 -6.88
C VAL A 53 -15.85 -11.02 -7.96
N GLY A 54 -15.72 -12.28 -7.60
CA GLY A 54 -15.64 -13.44 -8.49
C GLY A 54 -14.19 -13.74 -8.86
N GLU A 55 -13.71 -14.91 -8.47
CA GLU A 55 -12.32 -15.34 -8.64
C GLU A 55 -11.84 -15.21 -10.10
N GLN A 56 -12.71 -15.52 -11.07
CA GLN A 56 -12.42 -15.43 -12.50
C GLN A 56 -12.17 -13.98 -12.98
N ASN A 57 -12.55 -12.98 -12.19
CA ASN A 57 -12.38 -11.56 -12.51
C ASN A 57 -11.13 -10.96 -11.86
N VAL A 58 -10.44 -11.70 -10.97
CA VAL A 58 -9.28 -11.23 -10.24
C VAL A 58 -8.02 -11.88 -10.80
N VAL A 59 -7.15 -11.07 -11.41
CA VAL A 59 -5.86 -11.53 -11.93
C VAL A 59 -4.73 -11.20 -10.97
N PRO A 60 -4.41 -9.91 -10.68
CA PRO A 60 -3.43 -9.58 -9.66
C PRO A 60 -4.06 -9.08 -8.37
N VAL A 61 -3.47 -9.47 -7.26
CA VAL A 61 -3.61 -8.77 -5.99
C VAL A 61 -2.35 -7.93 -5.76
N ILE A 62 -2.51 -6.61 -5.68
CA ILE A 62 -1.42 -5.65 -5.54
C ILE A 62 -1.46 -5.08 -4.14
N ARG A 63 -0.32 -5.10 -3.43
CA ARG A 63 -0.16 -4.50 -2.11
C ARG A 63 1.28 -4.03 -1.86
N ASP A 64 1.47 -3.27 -0.79
CA ASP A 64 2.78 -2.83 -0.31
C ASP A 64 3.71 -4.02 -0.06
N ASN A 65 5.01 -3.79 -0.22
CA ASN A 65 6.05 -4.82 -0.12
C ASN A 65 6.50 -5.08 1.34
N ALA A 66 5.63 -4.93 2.34
CA ALA A 66 5.99 -5.27 3.71
C ALA A 66 6.11 -6.80 3.88
N THR A 67 7.10 -7.24 4.66
CA THR A 67 7.51 -8.65 4.81
C THR A 67 6.36 -9.60 5.17
N ASN A 68 5.41 -9.13 5.98
CA ASN A 68 4.24 -9.92 6.37
C ASN A 68 3.32 -10.25 5.18
N TYR A 69 3.32 -9.43 4.14
CA TYR A 69 2.45 -9.60 2.98
C TYR A 69 2.97 -10.57 1.94
N VAL A 70 4.26 -10.85 1.93
CA VAL A 70 4.85 -11.90 1.06
C VAL A 70 4.32 -13.28 1.46
N ALA A 71 4.19 -13.55 2.78
CA ALA A 71 3.61 -14.80 3.27
C ALA A 71 2.12 -14.92 2.87
N ILE A 72 1.36 -13.83 3.00
CA ILE A 72 -0.06 -13.78 2.60
C ILE A 72 -0.19 -14.01 1.10
N GLY A 73 0.66 -13.39 0.29
CA GLY A 73 0.65 -13.58 -1.16
C GLY A 73 0.87 -15.03 -1.57
N ARG A 74 1.78 -15.75 -0.92
CA ARG A 74 1.97 -17.20 -1.14
C ARG A 74 0.73 -18.00 -0.77
N MET A 75 0.15 -17.75 0.41
CA MET A 75 -1.07 -18.44 0.85
C MET A 75 -2.24 -18.20 -0.11
N LEU A 76 -2.38 -16.99 -0.64
CA LEU A 76 -3.43 -16.67 -1.63
C LEU A 76 -3.20 -17.37 -2.97
N MET A 77 -1.96 -17.40 -3.47
CA MET A 77 -1.63 -18.11 -4.71
C MET A 77 -1.80 -19.63 -4.57
N ASP A 78 -1.57 -20.19 -3.39
CA ASP A 78 -1.81 -21.61 -3.10
C ASP A 78 -3.33 -21.95 -3.11
N ARG A 79 -4.18 -21.01 -2.67
CA ARG A 79 -5.65 -21.17 -2.68
C ARG A 79 -6.28 -20.88 -4.03
N HIS A 80 -5.71 -19.91 -4.77
CA HIS A 80 -6.21 -19.39 -6.05
C HIS A 80 -5.12 -19.48 -7.13
N PRO A 81 -4.97 -20.60 -7.82
CA PRO A 81 -3.88 -20.82 -8.77
C PRO A 81 -3.83 -19.87 -9.97
N THR A 82 -4.94 -19.20 -10.26
CA THR A 82 -5.05 -18.19 -11.34
C THR A 82 -4.67 -16.79 -10.91
N LEU A 83 -4.45 -16.58 -9.61
CA LEU A 83 -4.16 -15.28 -9.03
C LEU A 83 -2.66 -15.04 -8.89
N PHE A 84 -2.22 -13.83 -9.22
CA PHE A 84 -0.86 -13.39 -9.00
C PHE A 84 -0.79 -12.38 -7.86
N TRP A 85 0.15 -12.61 -6.94
CA TRP A 85 0.54 -11.61 -5.97
C TRP A 85 1.67 -10.75 -6.53
N THR A 86 1.54 -9.42 -6.46
CA THR A 86 2.59 -8.50 -6.89
C THR A 86 2.73 -7.32 -5.94
N PRO A 87 3.95 -6.88 -5.63
CA PRO A 87 4.16 -5.67 -4.87
C PRO A 87 3.67 -4.45 -5.65
N CYS A 88 3.26 -3.41 -4.92
CA CYS A 88 2.87 -2.15 -5.51
C CYS A 88 4.09 -1.46 -6.13
N ALA A 89 4.07 -1.23 -7.44
CA ALA A 89 5.18 -0.59 -8.15
C ALA A 89 5.44 0.84 -7.63
N ALA A 90 4.38 1.60 -7.32
CA ALA A 90 4.53 2.94 -6.75
C ALA A 90 5.27 2.92 -5.42
N HIS A 91 4.93 1.98 -4.53
CA HIS A 91 5.63 1.82 -3.25
C HIS A 91 7.09 1.37 -3.44
N CYS A 92 7.36 0.49 -4.40
CA CYS A 92 8.73 0.10 -4.72
C CYS A 92 9.57 1.30 -5.22
N ILE A 93 8.98 2.15 -6.07
CA ILE A 93 9.65 3.38 -6.55
C ILE A 93 9.87 4.35 -5.38
N ASP A 94 8.90 4.51 -4.49
CA ASP A 94 9.03 5.37 -3.31
C ASP A 94 10.19 4.93 -2.41
N LEU A 95 10.31 3.63 -2.14
CA LEU A 95 11.45 3.07 -1.40
C LEU A 95 12.79 3.31 -2.12
N MET A 96 12.81 3.17 -3.45
CA MET A 96 14.02 3.47 -4.23
C MET A 96 14.40 4.96 -4.12
N LEU A 97 13.43 5.86 -4.19
CA LEU A 97 13.65 7.30 -4.04
C LEU A 97 14.11 7.64 -2.61
N GLU A 98 13.55 6.98 -1.61
CA GLU A 98 14.00 7.11 -0.22
C GLU A 98 15.47 6.71 -0.08
N ASP A 99 15.89 5.60 -0.70
CA ASP A 99 17.29 5.16 -0.67
C ASP A 99 18.22 6.13 -1.42
N VAL A 100 17.80 6.67 -2.55
CA VAL A 100 18.52 7.75 -3.25
C VAL A 100 18.65 8.98 -2.36
N GLY A 101 17.59 9.34 -1.63
CA GLY A 101 17.58 10.45 -0.67
C GLY A 101 18.54 10.28 0.51
N LYS A 102 18.99 9.05 0.80
CA LYS A 102 19.98 8.75 1.84
C LYS A 102 21.43 8.98 1.38
N ILE A 103 21.68 9.13 0.07
CA ILE A 103 23.02 9.44 -0.46
C ILE A 103 23.44 10.83 0.06
N PRO A 104 24.62 10.97 0.69
CA PRO A 104 25.00 12.21 1.40
C PRO A 104 24.82 13.49 0.56
N PHE A 105 25.30 13.50 -0.67
CA PHE A 105 25.17 14.65 -1.57
C PHE A 105 23.70 15.00 -1.88
N VAL A 106 22.85 13.99 -2.11
CA VAL A 106 21.42 14.19 -2.39
C VAL A 106 20.71 14.69 -1.14
N LYS A 107 21.02 14.10 0.02
CA LYS A 107 20.46 14.50 1.30
C LYS A 107 20.74 15.97 1.61
N ASP A 108 21.98 16.43 1.42
CA ASP A 108 22.37 17.83 1.67
C ASP A 108 21.57 18.81 0.78
N ILE A 109 21.35 18.45 -0.49
CA ILE A 109 20.55 19.26 -1.42
C ILE A 109 19.08 19.28 -0.98
N VAL A 110 18.51 18.13 -0.63
CA VAL A 110 17.11 18.02 -0.20
C VAL A 110 16.89 18.80 1.10
N ASP A 111 17.78 18.69 2.07
CA ASP A 111 17.67 19.39 3.35
C ASP A 111 17.82 20.91 3.18
N SER A 112 18.71 21.35 2.30
CA SER A 112 18.84 22.77 1.94
C SER A 112 17.56 23.29 1.25
N SER A 113 17.00 22.52 0.34
CA SER A 113 15.76 22.88 -0.39
C SER A 113 14.56 22.97 0.56
N LYS A 114 14.43 22.01 1.52
CA LYS A 114 13.39 22.06 2.56
C LYS A 114 13.49 23.30 3.43
N SER A 115 14.72 23.69 3.79
CA SER A 115 14.97 24.90 4.60
C SER A 115 14.50 26.16 3.88
N ILE A 116 14.76 26.28 2.57
CA ILE A 116 14.31 27.40 1.75
C ILE A 116 12.77 27.41 1.63
N THR A 117 12.17 26.25 1.38
CA THR A 117 10.71 26.11 1.27
C THR A 117 10.01 26.48 2.58
N ASN A 118 10.53 26.02 3.71
CA ASN A 118 9.98 26.35 5.01
C ASN A 118 10.09 27.86 5.31
N LEU A 119 11.21 28.49 4.96
CA LEU A 119 11.40 29.93 5.12
C LEU A 119 10.39 30.71 4.25
N TYR A 120 10.19 30.28 3.00
CA TYR A 120 9.21 30.89 2.09
C TYR A 120 7.78 30.81 2.64
N ILE A 121 7.38 29.63 3.16
CA ILE A 121 6.06 29.43 3.77
C ILE A 121 5.87 30.35 4.98
N ILE A 122 6.87 30.47 5.85
CA ILE A 122 6.81 31.35 7.03
C ILE A 122 6.64 32.82 6.60
N ILE A 123 7.38 33.29 5.59
CA ILE A 123 7.33 34.68 5.12
C ILE A 123 5.98 35.04 4.48
N HIS A 124 5.32 34.08 3.81
CA HIS A 124 4.06 34.33 3.10
C HIS A 124 2.79 34.01 3.89
N LEU A 125 2.88 33.36 5.05
CA LEU A 125 1.75 33.05 5.91
C LEU A 125 1.60 34.04 7.09
N PHE A 126 2.52 34.99 7.25
CA PHE A 126 2.47 36.10 8.19
C PHE A 126 2.62 37.42 7.47
#